data_7479355812881501841b985328ee90c5
#
_entry.id   7479355812881501841b985328ee90c5
#
_cell.length_a   1.000
_cell.length_b   1.000
_cell.length_c   1.000
_cell.angle_alpha   90.00
_cell.angle_beta   90.00
_cell.angle_gamma   90.00
#
_symmetry.space_group_name_H-M   'P 1'
#
loop_
_entity.id
_entity.type
_entity.pdbx_description
1 polymer ?
#
loop_
_entity_poly.entity_id
_entity_poly.type
_entity_poly.pdbx_seq_one_letter_code
_entity_poly.pdbx_strand_id
1 'polypeptide(L)'
;MVAFGLLMPYAVFKLGLMQMSKPDFPELLITLGEKSPMGLLWTFMGFSPVVQFLAGLAEFVAAILLLWRRTAWLGGLIGFIDLAVVWLLNMTFDVPVKLPSAFQALLYLLVLAPWLPRLFRFLAGRAAEAVEPPRVITNDKVHRVTRFFPAVAAVVALGAGGFVMANGIPRALDREGTELSGVYAVAGGNIEPAPVLADDRRWSEIAFGSFDGFEAGNFYRVEGETPDGDFHGRVALRRASGDLHEGFYTLNGDRVTIQLTAPMTDDGVNAAPRGPIEETLEFTWSKDGDALELSPAEGTADAFELTPSKLGTTLLDRPFTWVSPPFNR
;
A
#
# COMPACT_ATOMS: atom_id res chain seq x y z
N MET A 1 -16.76 21.69 5.05
CA MET A 1 -15.81 21.35 6.12
C MET A 1 -15.76 19.84 6.41
N VAL A 2 -16.91 19.17 6.60
CA VAL A 2 -16.91 17.69 6.81
C VAL A 2 -16.26 16.97 5.64
N ALA A 3 -16.67 17.24 4.40
CA ALA A 3 -16.10 16.64 3.20
C ALA A 3 -14.56 16.85 3.09
N PHE A 4 -14.09 18.06 3.41
CA PHE A 4 -12.65 18.36 3.49
C PHE A 4 -11.94 17.48 4.52
N GLY A 5 -12.46 17.42 5.76
CA GLY A 5 -11.82 16.68 6.85
C GLY A 5 -11.79 15.18 6.63
N LEU A 6 -12.79 14.60 5.96
CA LEU A 6 -12.86 13.17 5.68
C LEU A 6 -11.90 12.74 4.54
N LEU A 7 -11.70 13.57 3.53
CA LEU A 7 -10.86 13.22 2.39
C LEU A 7 -9.38 13.51 2.63
N MET A 8 -9.08 14.55 3.42
CA MET A 8 -7.72 15.05 3.60
C MET A 8 -6.70 13.99 4.07
N PRO A 9 -7.00 13.12 5.06
CA PRO A 9 -6.06 12.08 5.47
C PRO A 9 -5.69 11.12 4.33
N TYR A 10 -6.68 10.65 3.57
CA TYR A 10 -6.45 9.74 2.44
C TYR A 10 -5.59 10.40 1.36
N ALA A 11 -5.91 11.65 1.01
CA ALA A 11 -5.12 12.43 0.06
C ALA A 11 -3.66 12.58 0.50
N VAL A 12 -3.43 12.93 1.76
CA VAL A 12 -2.08 13.13 2.32
C VAL A 12 -1.29 11.83 2.34
N PHE A 13 -1.90 10.69 2.75
CA PHE A 13 -1.23 9.39 2.72
C PHE A 13 -0.85 8.94 1.30
N LYS A 14 -1.72 9.20 0.31
CA LYS A 14 -1.39 8.92 -1.11
C LYS A 14 -0.26 9.80 -1.62
N LEU A 15 -0.26 11.08 -1.29
CA LEU A 15 0.81 12.02 -1.65
C LEU A 15 2.17 11.60 -1.08
N GLY A 16 2.18 11.03 0.12
CA GLY A 16 3.38 10.49 0.76
C GLY A 16 3.74 9.06 0.31
N LEU A 17 2.99 8.46 -0.63
CA LEU A 17 3.16 7.08 -1.08
C LEU A 17 3.01 6.03 0.04
N MET A 18 2.26 6.37 1.09
CA MET A 18 2.13 5.55 2.31
C MET A 18 0.85 4.71 2.34
N GLN A 19 -0.09 4.90 1.40
CA GLN A 19 -1.35 4.17 1.41
C GLN A 19 -1.26 2.80 0.73
N MET A 20 -0.59 2.73 -0.41
CA MET A 20 -0.33 1.50 -1.14
C MET A 20 1.18 1.35 -1.29
N SER A 21 1.73 0.35 -0.64
CA SER A 21 3.16 0.09 -0.72
C SER A 21 3.54 -0.40 -2.12
N LYS A 22 4.73 -0.01 -2.57
CA LYS A 22 5.30 -0.60 -3.78
C LYS A 22 5.48 -2.11 -3.55
N PRO A 23 5.17 -2.99 -4.52
CA PRO A 23 5.42 -4.42 -4.39
C PRO A 23 6.87 -4.71 -3.97
N ASP A 24 7.05 -5.73 -3.13
CA ASP A 24 8.35 -6.18 -2.62
C ASP A 24 8.55 -7.67 -2.94
N PHE A 25 9.72 -8.22 -2.64
CA PHE A 25 10.06 -9.61 -2.97
C PHE A 25 9.05 -10.64 -2.44
N PRO A 26 8.53 -10.56 -1.20
CA PRO A 26 7.51 -11.49 -0.71
C PRO A 26 6.25 -11.55 -1.58
N GLU A 27 5.80 -10.41 -2.13
CA GLU A 27 4.65 -10.38 -3.02
C GLU A 27 4.84 -11.13 -4.33
N LEU A 28 6.08 -11.40 -4.75
CA LEU A 28 6.36 -12.17 -5.97
C LEU A 28 6.05 -13.66 -5.82
N LEU A 29 6.07 -14.17 -4.58
CA LEU A 29 5.69 -15.56 -4.32
C LEU A 29 4.17 -15.76 -4.30
N ILE A 30 3.38 -14.69 -4.17
CA ILE A 30 1.92 -14.76 -4.21
C ILE A 30 1.48 -14.84 -5.66
N THR A 31 0.94 -15.96 -6.08
CA THR A 31 0.44 -16.13 -7.46
C THR A 31 -0.80 -15.26 -7.71
N LEU A 32 -1.10 -14.98 -8.97
CA LEU A 32 -2.29 -14.20 -9.32
C LEU A 32 -3.59 -14.86 -8.82
N GLY A 33 -3.63 -16.20 -8.77
CA GLY A 33 -4.78 -16.95 -8.26
C GLY A 33 -4.96 -16.87 -6.74
N GLU A 34 -3.90 -16.59 -6.01
CA GLU A 34 -3.92 -16.42 -4.54
C GLU A 34 -4.17 -14.97 -4.11
N LYS A 35 -4.05 -14.01 -5.04
CA LYS A 35 -4.32 -12.60 -4.70
C LYS A 35 -5.80 -12.33 -4.53
N SER A 36 -6.16 -11.70 -3.42
CA SER A 36 -7.50 -11.14 -3.27
C SER A 36 -7.75 -10.02 -4.29
N PRO A 37 -9.01 -9.74 -4.66
CA PRO A 37 -9.32 -8.59 -5.52
C PRO A 37 -8.73 -7.28 -5.00
N MET A 38 -8.80 -7.03 -3.68
CA MET A 38 -8.18 -5.87 -3.04
C MET A 38 -6.65 -5.91 -3.20
N GLY A 39 -6.00 -7.06 -2.96
CA GLY A 39 -4.57 -7.24 -3.12
C GLY A 39 -4.09 -6.95 -4.54
N LEU A 40 -4.87 -7.35 -5.55
CA LEU A 40 -4.60 -7.03 -6.95
C LEU A 40 -4.65 -5.51 -7.20
N LEU A 41 -5.68 -4.82 -6.70
CA LEU A 41 -5.80 -3.36 -6.81
C LEU A 41 -4.64 -2.64 -6.10
N TRP A 42 -4.26 -3.10 -4.90
CA TRP A 42 -3.12 -2.53 -4.15
C TRP A 42 -1.81 -2.70 -4.89
N THR A 43 -1.57 -3.89 -5.45
CA THR A 43 -0.38 -4.14 -6.28
C THR A 43 -0.34 -3.22 -7.50
N PHE A 44 -1.48 -3.05 -8.20
CA PHE A 44 -1.58 -2.15 -9.35
C PHE A 44 -1.28 -0.69 -8.97
N MET A 45 -1.91 -0.19 -7.92
CA MET A 45 -1.72 1.20 -7.47
C MET A 45 -0.32 1.44 -6.90
N GLY A 46 0.20 0.50 -6.11
CA GLY A 46 1.52 0.57 -5.49
C GLY A 46 2.66 0.39 -6.49
N PHE A 47 2.44 -0.36 -7.58
CA PHE A 47 3.42 -0.52 -8.64
C PHE A 47 3.89 0.80 -9.25
N SER A 48 2.98 1.77 -9.40
CA SER A 48 3.31 3.08 -9.97
C SER A 48 3.17 4.20 -8.94
N PRO A 49 4.27 4.65 -8.31
CA PRO A 49 4.27 5.80 -7.40
C PRO A 49 3.63 7.05 -8.02
N VAL A 50 3.78 7.23 -9.34
CA VAL A 50 3.20 8.37 -10.07
C VAL A 50 1.67 8.29 -10.08
N VAL A 51 1.09 7.10 -10.31
CA VAL A 51 -0.36 6.91 -10.30
C VAL A 51 -0.93 7.18 -8.91
N GLN A 52 -0.31 6.63 -7.87
CA GLN A 52 -0.73 6.88 -6.48
C GLN A 52 -0.62 8.36 -6.10
N PHE A 53 0.49 9.02 -6.47
CA PHE A 53 0.70 10.44 -6.21
C PHE A 53 -0.35 11.30 -6.90
N LEU A 54 -0.64 11.06 -8.18
CA LEU A 54 -1.63 11.82 -8.95
C LEU A 54 -3.05 11.61 -8.40
N ALA A 55 -3.41 10.41 -7.97
CA ALA A 55 -4.67 10.15 -7.29
C ALA A 55 -4.76 10.95 -5.98
N GLY A 56 -3.71 10.93 -5.15
CA GLY A 56 -3.64 11.76 -3.94
C GLY A 56 -3.69 13.26 -4.22
N LEU A 57 -3.06 13.71 -5.30
CA LEU A 57 -3.08 15.12 -5.71
C LEU A 57 -4.49 15.57 -6.13
N ALA A 58 -5.22 14.73 -6.86
CA ALA A 58 -6.61 15.03 -7.25
C ALA A 58 -7.51 15.18 -6.02
N GLU A 59 -7.44 14.25 -5.07
CA GLU A 59 -8.16 14.32 -3.80
C GLU A 59 -7.76 15.56 -2.98
N PHE A 60 -6.46 15.83 -2.87
CA PHE A 60 -5.92 16.97 -2.12
C PHE A 60 -6.41 18.30 -2.69
N VAL A 61 -6.28 18.49 -4.00
CA VAL A 61 -6.75 19.69 -4.71
C VAL A 61 -8.25 19.85 -4.56
N ALA A 62 -9.03 18.78 -4.74
CA ALA A 62 -10.48 18.82 -4.54
C ALA A 62 -10.85 19.28 -3.13
N ALA A 63 -10.18 18.73 -2.10
CA ALA A 63 -10.41 19.11 -0.71
C ALA A 63 -10.03 20.57 -0.44
N ILE A 64 -8.87 21.03 -0.90
CA ILE A 64 -8.44 22.45 -0.75
C ILE A 64 -9.41 23.40 -1.40
N LEU A 65 -9.90 23.11 -2.61
CA LEU A 65 -10.86 23.95 -3.32
C LEU A 65 -12.20 24.10 -2.59
N LEU A 66 -12.59 23.15 -1.73
CA LEU A 66 -13.79 23.27 -0.88
C LEU A 66 -13.67 24.37 0.20
N LEU A 67 -12.48 24.81 0.55
CA LEU A 67 -12.26 25.77 1.62
C LEU A 67 -12.79 27.17 1.26
N TRP A 68 -12.80 27.53 -0.02
CA TRP A 68 -13.27 28.83 -0.48
C TRP A 68 -14.57 28.69 -1.29
N ARG A 69 -15.53 29.48 -0.96
CA ARG A 69 -16.87 29.49 -1.59
C ARG A 69 -16.83 29.66 -3.11
N ARG A 70 -15.86 30.43 -3.61
CA ARG A 70 -15.71 30.69 -5.05
C ARG A 70 -15.24 29.47 -5.83
N THR A 71 -14.43 28.61 -5.20
CA THR A 71 -13.85 27.41 -5.81
C THR A 71 -14.54 26.12 -5.37
N ALA A 72 -15.44 26.18 -4.38
CA ALA A 72 -16.09 24.98 -3.81
C ALA A 72 -16.84 24.14 -4.85
N TRP A 73 -17.41 24.76 -5.87
CA TRP A 73 -18.07 24.04 -6.96
C TRP A 73 -17.08 23.20 -7.77
N LEU A 74 -15.89 23.73 -8.04
CA LEU A 74 -14.84 23.02 -8.76
C LEU A 74 -14.27 21.90 -7.90
N GLY A 75 -14.05 22.15 -6.59
CA GLY A 75 -13.70 21.11 -5.62
C GLY A 75 -14.78 20.03 -5.54
N GLY A 76 -16.07 20.44 -5.54
CA GLY A 76 -17.20 19.50 -5.59
C GLY A 76 -17.20 18.62 -6.84
N LEU A 77 -16.90 19.21 -8.00
CA LEU A 77 -16.86 18.50 -9.28
C LEU A 77 -15.70 17.49 -9.33
N ILE A 78 -14.47 17.95 -9.05
CA ILE A 78 -13.28 17.10 -9.09
C ILE A 78 -13.43 15.97 -8.06
N GLY A 79 -13.78 16.32 -6.82
CA GLY A 79 -13.88 15.31 -5.76
C GLY A 79 -15.04 14.33 -5.95
N PHE A 80 -16.16 14.75 -6.56
CA PHE A 80 -17.24 13.82 -6.91
C PHE A 80 -16.80 12.82 -7.97
N ILE A 81 -16.15 13.27 -9.04
CA ILE A 81 -15.67 12.39 -10.11
C ILE A 81 -14.63 11.41 -9.55
N ASP A 82 -13.65 11.91 -8.83
CA ASP A 82 -12.59 11.11 -8.23
C ASP A 82 -13.16 10.07 -7.25
N LEU A 83 -13.97 10.50 -6.29
CA LEU A 83 -14.58 9.60 -5.31
C LEU A 83 -15.59 8.62 -5.90
N ALA A 84 -16.24 8.95 -7.01
CA ALA A 84 -17.07 8.00 -7.74
C ALA A 84 -16.23 6.87 -8.34
N VAL A 85 -15.03 7.19 -8.88
CA VAL A 85 -14.07 6.19 -9.34
C VAL A 85 -13.55 5.36 -8.17
N VAL A 86 -13.15 6.01 -7.06
CA VAL A 86 -12.71 5.30 -5.84
C VAL A 86 -13.80 4.37 -5.32
N TRP A 87 -15.05 4.83 -5.27
CA TRP A 87 -16.18 3.99 -4.87
C TRP A 87 -16.39 2.80 -5.81
N LEU A 88 -16.31 3.03 -7.13
CA LEU A 88 -16.42 1.96 -8.13
C LEU A 88 -15.31 0.91 -7.93
N LEU A 89 -14.06 1.35 -7.72
CA LEU A 89 -12.96 0.44 -7.42
C LEU A 89 -13.19 -0.33 -6.12
N ASN A 90 -13.67 0.33 -5.06
CA ASN A 90 -13.97 -0.32 -3.80
C ASN A 90 -15.09 -1.36 -3.92
N MET A 91 -16.07 -1.12 -4.80
CA MET A 91 -17.16 -2.07 -5.07
C MET A 91 -16.69 -3.28 -5.89
N THR A 92 -15.85 -3.05 -6.89
CA THR A 92 -15.43 -4.08 -7.85
C THR A 92 -14.26 -4.92 -7.34
N PHE A 93 -13.39 -4.35 -6.52
CA PHE A 93 -12.24 -5.03 -5.93
C PHE A 93 -12.42 -5.40 -4.46
N ASP A 94 -13.65 -5.40 -4.00
CA ASP A 94 -14.05 -5.83 -2.64
C ASP A 94 -13.31 -5.14 -1.48
N VAL A 95 -13.01 -3.85 -1.64
CA VAL A 95 -12.33 -3.07 -0.60
C VAL A 95 -13.31 -2.74 0.53
N PRO A 96 -12.95 -2.91 1.83
CA PRO A 96 -13.91 -2.83 2.95
C PRO A 96 -14.44 -1.41 3.25
N VAL A 97 -14.01 -0.37 2.50
CA VAL A 97 -14.45 1.03 2.68
C VAL A 97 -15.50 1.48 1.65
N LYS A 98 -16.36 0.57 1.18
CA LYS A 98 -17.42 0.82 0.18
C LYS A 98 -18.37 1.93 0.62
N LEU A 99 -18.95 1.80 1.81
CA LEU A 99 -19.89 2.79 2.35
C LEU A 99 -19.23 4.15 2.68
N PRO A 100 -18.07 4.21 3.33
CA PRO A 100 -17.35 5.48 3.51
C PRO A 100 -17.07 6.23 2.21
N SER A 101 -16.62 5.54 1.16
CA SER A 101 -16.34 6.18 -0.13
C SER A 101 -17.61 6.67 -0.84
N ALA A 102 -18.71 5.89 -0.80
CA ALA A 102 -20.00 6.33 -1.31
C ALA A 102 -20.52 7.56 -0.59
N PHE A 103 -20.42 7.57 0.74
CA PHE A 103 -20.81 8.72 1.56
C PHE A 103 -19.99 9.97 1.24
N GLN A 104 -18.69 9.83 1.08
CA GLN A 104 -17.82 10.95 0.69
C GLN A 104 -18.19 11.46 -0.71
N ALA A 105 -18.39 10.58 -1.70
CA ALA A 105 -18.83 10.97 -3.05
C ALA A 105 -20.16 11.74 -2.99
N LEU A 106 -21.11 11.29 -2.18
CA LEU A 106 -22.39 11.99 -1.96
C LEU A 106 -22.19 13.39 -1.36
N LEU A 107 -21.31 13.54 -0.39
CA LEU A 107 -21.02 14.87 0.19
C LEU A 107 -20.48 15.85 -0.85
N TYR A 108 -19.58 15.40 -1.74
CA TYR A 108 -19.05 16.22 -2.82
C TYR A 108 -20.12 16.55 -3.87
N LEU A 109 -20.99 15.60 -4.18
CA LEU A 109 -22.16 15.82 -5.05
C LEU A 109 -23.12 16.86 -4.45
N LEU A 110 -23.40 16.81 -3.15
CA LEU A 110 -24.24 17.78 -2.46
C LEU A 110 -23.65 19.21 -2.50
N VAL A 111 -22.31 19.33 -2.41
CA VAL A 111 -21.65 20.63 -2.62
C VAL A 111 -21.80 21.11 -4.06
N LEU A 112 -21.73 20.22 -5.03
CA LEU A 112 -21.87 20.51 -6.45
C LEU A 112 -23.33 20.77 -6.87
N ALA A 113 -24.31 20.18 -6.18
CA ALA A 113 -25.71 20.16 -6.58
C ALA A 113 -26.30 21.53 -6.97
N PRO A 114 -26.05 22.65 -6.24
CA PRO A 114 -26.56 23.97 -6.64
C PRO A 114 -26.01 24.49 -7.99
N TRP A 115 -24.90 23.92 -8.44
CA TRP A 115 -24.20 24.33 -9.66
C TRP A 115 -24.53 23.45 -10.86
N LEU A 116 -25.11 22.26 -10.66
CA LEU A 116 -25.45 21.30 -11.71
C LEU A 116 -26.26 21.92 -12.87
N PRO A 117 -27.33 22.71 -12.64
CA PRO A 117 -28.10 23.25 -13.75
C PRO A 117 -27.27 24.17 -14.66
N ARG A 118 -26.28 24.89 -14.08
CA ARG A 118 -25.36 25.74 -14.84
C ARG A 118 -24.30 24.96 -15.57
N LEU A 119 -23.76 23.95 -14.93
CA LEU A 119 -22.81 23.04 -15.55
C LEU A 119 -23.44 22.37 -16.77
N PHE A 120 -24.67 21.90 -16.67
CA PHE A 120 -25.40 21.31 -17.81
C PHE A 120 -25.69 22.31 -18.90
N ARG A 121 -26.06 23.57 -18.57
CA ARG A 121 -26.23 24.63 -19.58
C ARG A 121 -24.94 24.94 -20.32
N PHE A 122 -23.82 25.03 -19.59
CA PHE A 122 -22.50 25.26 -20.16
C PHE A 122 -22.09 24.10 -21.09
N LEU A 123 -22.23 22.86 -20.65
CA LEU A 123 -21.93 21.66 -21.45
C LEU A 123 -22.84 21.54 -22.70
N ALA A 124 -24.06 22.07 -22.62
CA ALA A 124 -24.98 22.15 -23.77
C ALA A 124 -24.73 23.38 -24.68
N GLY A 125 -23.61 24.10 -24.50
CA GLY A 125 -23.26 25.28 -25.31
C GLY A 125 -24.18 26.51 -25.07
N ARG A 126 -24.91 26.53 -23.93
CA ARG A 126 -25.82 27.64 -23.59
C ARG A 126 -25.14 28.60 -22.59
N ALA A 127 -25.53 29.86 -22.65
CA ALA A 127 -25.04 30.84 -21.69
C ALA A 127 -25.43 30.45 -20.25
N ALA A 128 -24.46 30.57 -19.36
CA ALA A 128 -24.66 30.35 -17.92
C ALA A 128 -24.39 31.68 -17.18
N GLU A 129 -25.34 32.13 -16.37
CA GLU A 129 -25.20 33.36 -15.58
C GLU A 129 -24.21 33.13 -14.42
N ALA A 130 -23.44 34.21 -14.12
CA ALA A 130 -22.59 34.20 -12.94
C ALA A 130 -23.46 34.18 -11.66
N VAL A 131 -23.07 33.40 -10.68
CA VAL A 131 -23.76 33.32 -9.41
C VAL A 131 -22.84 33.64 -8.26
N GLU A 132 -23.28 34.54 -7.43
CA GLU A 132 -22.67 34.74 -6.13
C GLU A 132 -23.07 33.61 -5.19
N PRO A 133 -22.08 32.86 -4.63
CA PRO A 133 -22.37 31.79 -3.70
C PRO A 133 -23.07 32.35 -2.44
N PRO A 134 -24.16 31.71 -1.97
CA PRO A 134 -24.96 32.22 -0.83
C PRO A 134 -24.10 32.32 0.44
N ARG A 135 -24.32 33.34 1.25
CA ARG A 135 -23.66 33.47 2.56
C ARG A 135 -24.25 32.46 3.53
N VAL A 136 -23.41 31.48 3.98
CA VAL A 136 -23.83 30.46 4.94
C VAL A 136 -23.90 31.01 6.37
N ILE A 137 -23.04 31.96 6.71
CA ILE A 137 -22.99 32.59 8.04
C ILE A 137 -23.49 34.03 7.91
N THR A 138 -24.67 34.27 8.45
CA THR A 138 -25.33 35.59 8.42
C THR A 138 -24.92 36.48 9.60
N ASN A 139 -24.42 35.89 10.69
CA ASN A 139 -23.98 36.67 11.86
C ASN A 139 -22.57 37.25 11.61
N ASP A 140 -22.50 38.60 11.58
CA ASP A 140 -21.24 39.31 11.27
C ASP A 140 -20.11 39.08 12.28
N LYS A 141 -20.42 38.84 13.57
CA LYS A 141 -19.40 38.52 14.58
C LYS A 141 -18.78 37.13 14.31
N VAL A 142 -19.63 36.16 14.05
CA VAL A 142 -19.17 34.79 13.71
C VAL A 142 -18.41 34.80 12.39
N HIS A 143 -18.92 35.54 11.38
CA HIS A 143 -18.26 35.67 10.08
C HIS A 143 -16.85 36.28 10.20
N ARG A 144 -16.68 37.30 11.07
CA ARG A 144 -15.39 37.95 11.30
C ARG A 144 -14.33 36.99 11.84
N VAL A 145 -14.71 36.05 12.72
CA VAL A 145 -13.82 35.04 13.28
C VAL A 145 -13.58 33.92 12.29
N THR A 146 -14.63 33.41 11.65
CA THR A 146 -14.54 32.23 10.78
C THR A 146 -13.94 32.51 9.40
N ARG A 147 -13.81 33.78 8.98
CA ARG A 147 -13.23 34.15 7.67
C ARG A 147 -11.80 33.71 7.48
N PHE A 148 -11.05 33.51 8.58
CA PHE A 148 -9.65 33.07 8.55
C PHE A 148 -9.53 31.53 8.53
N PHE A 149 -10.60 30.82 8.90
CA PHE A 149 -10.58 29.36 8.98
C PHE A 149 -10.12 28.65 7.68
N PRO A 150 -10.60 29.06 6.48
CA PRO A 150 -10.13 28.47 5.22
C PRO A 150 -8.62 28.61 5.04
N ALA A 151 -8.05 29.78 5.34
CA ALA A 151 -6.62 30.01 5.21
C ALA A 151 -5.81 29.18 6.21
N VAL A 152 -6.25 29.12 7.48
CA VAL A 152 -5.61 28.30 8.50
C VAL A 152 -5.69 26.80 8.12
N ALA A 153 -6.86 26.33 7.71
CA ALA A 153 -7.03 24.94 7.26
C ALA A 153 -6.15 24.60 6.05
N ALA A 154 -6.01 25.53 5.09
CA ALA A 154 -5.14 25.34 3.95
C ALA A 154 -3.65 25.27 4.36
N VAL A 155 -3.20 26.17 5.26
CA VAL A 155 -1.82 26.16 5.75
C VAL A 155 -1.51 24.86 6.50
N VAL A 156 -2.43 24.41 7.36
CA VAL A 156 -2.29 23.14 8.08
C VAL A 156 -2.24 21.95 7.11
N ALA A 157 -3.14 21.92 6.11
CA ALA A 157 -3.19 20.86 5.11
C ALA A 157 -1.92 20.83 4.24
N LEU A 158 -1.45 21.99 3.77
CA LEU A 158 -0.21 22.10 3.00
C LEU A 158 1.01 21.72 3.84
N GLY A 159 1.05 22.13 5.11
CA GLY A 159 2.11 21.73 6.04
C GLY A 159 2.11 20.23 6.31
N ALA A 160 0.95 19.64 6.58
CA ALA A 160 0.81 18.19 6.77
C ALA A 160 1.17 17.41 5.49
N GLY A 161 0.66 17.85 4.33
CA GLY A 161 1.00 17.25 3.04
C GLY A 161 2.50 17.32 2.75
N GLY A 162 3.11 18.49 2.94
CA GLY A 162 4.56 18.67 2.76
C GLY A 162 5.39 17.81 3.70
N PHE A 163 4.99 17.74 4.98
CA PHE A 163 5.66 16.89 5.97
C PHE A 163 5.59 15.41 5.60
N VAL A 164 4.38 14.92 5.24
CA VAL A 164 4.17 13.51 4.86
C VAL A 164 4.90 13.18 3.56
N MET A 165 4.91 14.08 2.58
CA MET A 165 5.68 13.90 1.34
C MET A 165 7.18 13.85 1.61
N ALA A 166 7.71 14.77 2.41
CA ALA A 166 9.13 14.84 2.72
C ALA A 166 9.66 13.59 3.45
N ASN A 167 8.81 12.93 4.25
CA ASN A 167 9.18 11.72 5.00
C ASN A 167 8.73 10.43 4.32
N GLY A 168 7.59 10.43 3.64
CA GLY A 168 7.01 9.23 3.03
C GLY A 168 7.65 8.87 1.69
N ILE A 169 7.85 9.87 0.80
CA ILE A 169 8.37 9.60 -0.53
C ILE A 169 9.78 8.99 -0.51
N PRO A 170 10.76 9.51 0.24
CA PRO A 170 12.06 8.87 0.34
C PRO A 170 11.96 7.43 0.83
N ARG A 171 11.24 7.18 1.93
CA ARG A 171 11.07 5.83 2.47
C ARG A 171 10.38 4.87 1.51
N ALA A 172 9.44 5.35 0.70
CA ALA A 172 8.75 4.52 -0.28
C ALA A 172 9.59 4.19 -1.52
N LEU A 173 10.53 5.06 -1.87
CA LEU A 173 11.35 4.93 -3.08
C LEU A 173 12.75 4.38 -2.79
N ASP A 174 13.30 4.75 -1.64
CA ASP A 174 14.63 4.34 -1.20
C ASP A 174 14.54 3.01 -0.45
N ARG A 175 14.92 1.94 -1.15
CA ARG A 175 14.89 0.59 -0.65
C ARG A 175 16.32 0.12 -0.53
N GLU A 176 16.93 0.38 0.57
CA GLU A 176 18.29 -0.08 0.82
C GLU A 176 18.35 -1.58 1.07
N GLY A 177 17.29 -2.30 1.27
CA GLY A 177 17.29 -3.73 1.46
C GLY A 177 18.42 -4.26 2.37
N THR A 178 18.42 -5.54 2.62
CA THR A 178 19.54 -6.20 3.27
C THR A 178 20.25 -7.10 2.27
N GLU A 179 21.40 -7.65 2.63
CA GLU A 179 22.07 -8.65 1.80
C GLU A 179 21.24 -9.92 1.59
N LEU A 180 20.26 -10.17 2.48
CA LEU A 180 19.28 -11.24 2.34
C LEU A 180 18.16 -10.90 1.36
N SER A 181 17.89 -9.61 1.10
CA SER A 181 16.73 -9.21 0.29
C SER A 181 16.76 -9.82 -1.10
N GLY A 182 15.70 -10.57 -1.45
CA GLY A 182 15.63 -11.26 -2.73
C GLY A 182 14.65 -12.44 -2.69
N VAL A 183 14.56 -13.15 -3.81
CA VAL A 183 13.79 -14.38 -3.96
C VAL A 183 14.75 -15.54 -4.22
N TYR A 184 14.62 -16.57 -3.44
CA TYR A 184 15.52 -17.72 -3.47
C TYR A 184 14.74 -19.01 -3.65
N ALA A 185 15.28 -19.90 -4.48
CA ALA A 185 14.90 -21.30 -4.54
C ALA A 185 15.75 -22.09 -3.56
N VAL A 186 15.13 -23.04 -2.87
CA VAL A 186 15.82 -23.90 -1.91
C VAL A 186 16.46 -25.07 -2.68
N ALA A 187 17.80 -25.08 -2.74
CA ALA A 187 18.57 -26.11 -3.47
C ALA A 187 18.87 -27.34 -2.63
N GLY A 188 18.89 -27.21 -1.31
CA GLY A 188 19.20 -28.30 -0.38
C GLY A 188 18.58 -28.05 0.99
N GLY A 189 18.38 -29.11 1.73
CA GLY A 189 17.83 -29.14 3.08
C GLY A 189 17.50 -30.60 3.44
N ASN A 190 17.61 -30.97 4.72
CA ASN A 190 17.46 -32.35 5.13
C ASN A 190 16.02 -32.73 5.53
N ILE A 191 15.03 -31.91 5.21
CA ILE A 191 13.63 -32.28 5.47
C ILE A 191 13.25 -33.39 4.49
N GLU A 192 12.94 -34.59 5.01
CA GLU A 192 12.50 -35.72 4.18
C GLU A 192 11.14 -35.37 3.50
N PRO A 193 10.98 -35.80 2.23
CA PRO A 193 9.69 -35.59 1.54
C PRO A 193 8.60 -36.42 2.24
N ALA A 194 7.46 -35.79 2.45
CA ALA A 194 6.30 -36.49 2.96
C ALA A 194 5.73 -37.47 1.91
N PRO A 195 5.15 -38.63 2.32
CA PRO A 195 4.49 -39.54 1.40
C PRO A 195 3.31 -38.93 0.63
N VAL A 196 2.67 -37.89 1.20
CA VAL A 196 1.58 -37.16 0.61
C VAL A 196 2.04 -35.71 0.39
N LEU A 197 1.91 -35.25 -0.83
CA LEU A 197 2.37 -33.86 -1.20
C LEU A 197 1.75 -32.76 -0.33
N ALA A 198 0.50 -32.91 0.05
CA ALA A 198 -0.17 -31.92 0.91
C ALA A 198 0.45 -31.80 2.32
N ASP A 199 1.18 -32.81 2.77
CA ASP A 199 1.85 -32.81 4.08
C ASP A 199 3.35 -32.48 3.96
N ASP A 200 3.82 -32.17 2.75
CA ASP A 200 5.24 -31.95 2.49
C ASP A 200 5.67 -30.54 2.94
N ARG A 201 6.38 -30.50 4.05
CA ARG A 201 6.85 -29.26 4.68
C ARG A 201 8.19 -28.76 4.15
N ARG A 202 8.80 -29.41 3.17
CA ARG A 202 10.05 -28.94 2.59
C ARG A 202 9.87 -27.54 2.03
N TRP A 203 10.87 -26.71 2.20
CA TRP A 203 10.90 -25.38 1.61
C TRP A 203 11.14 -25.50 0.10
N SER A 204 10.36 -24.79 -0.68
CA SER A 204 10.50 -24.69 -2.12
C SER A 204 11.14 -23.38 -2.53
N GLU A 205 10.55 -22.28 -2.07
CA GLU A 205 11.05 -20.93 -2.33
C GLU A 205 10.85 -20.05 -1.09
N ILE A 206 11.78 -19.12 -0.89
CA ILE A 206 11.69 -18.12 0.17
C ILE A 206 12.02 -16.75 -0.40
N ALA A 207 11.31 -15.72 0.05
CA ALA A 207 11.55 -14.33 -0.34
C ALA A 207 11.71 -13.46 0.90
N PHE A 208 12.82 -12.73 0.96
CA PHE A 208 13.12 -11.75 1.99
C PHE A 208 12.86 -10.34 1.43
N GLY A 209 12.00 -9.58 2.09
CA GLY A 209 11.65 -8.23 1.72
C GLY A 209 12.78 -7.23 1.91
N SER A 210 12.69 -6.12 1.20
CA SER A 210 13.67 -5.02 1.22
C SER A 210 13.25 -3.82 2.07
N PHE A 211 12.06 -3.86 2.69
CA PHE A 211 11.58 -2.79 3.55
C PHE A 211 11.80 -3.09 5.01
N ASP A 212 12.35 -2.13 5.75
CA ASP A 212 12.26 -2.14 7.20
C ASP A 212 10.82 -1.80 7.63
N GLY A 213 10.14 -2.78 8.19
CA GLY A 213 8.75 -2.67 8.62
C GLY A 213 8.55 -1.72 9.79
N PHE A 214 9.57 -1.49 10.63
CA PHE A 214 9.51 -0.55 11.75
C PHE A 214 9.67 0.89 11.29
N GLU A 215 10.64 1.16 10.41
CA GLU A 215 10.88 2.51 9.89
C GLU A 215 9.75 2.99 8.98
N ALA A 216 9.14 2.09 8.22
CA ALA A 216 8.07 2.43 7.29
C ALA A 216 6.76 2.82 7.98
N GLY A 217 6.63 2.66 9.32
CA GLY A 217 5.39 2.91 10.05
C GLY A 217 4.24 2.03 9.57
N ASN A 218 4.57 0.91 8.97
CA ASN A 218 3.58 -0.03 8.46
C ASN A 218 2.83 -0.65 9.64
N PHE A 219 1.51 -0.57 9.61
CA PHE A 219 0.56 -1.06 10.61
C PHE A 219 0.48 -2.59 10.67
N TYR A 220 1.56 -3.28 10.40
CA TYR A 220 1.63 -4.73 10.52
C TYR A 220 1.80 -5.09 11.98
N ARG A 221 0.69 -5.26 12.68
CA ARG A 221 0.70 -5.88 13.99
C ARG A 221 0.77 -7.39 13.81
N VAL A 222 1.93 -7.92 14.11
CA VAL A 222 2.07 -9.33 14.45
C VAL A 222 1.60 -9.49 15.89
N GLU A 223 0.76 -10.46 16.17
CA GLU A 223 0.44 -10.83 17.54
C GLU A 223 1.58 -11.68 18.08
N GLY A 224 2.52 -11.07 18.79
CA GLY A 224 3.69 -11.71 19.39
C GLY A 224 4.79 -10.72 19.73
N GLU A 225 5.83 -11.22 20.39
CA GLU A 225 7.05 -10.45 20.66
C GLU A 225 7.87 -10.35 19.37
N THR A 226 8.27 -9.14 19.04
CA THR A 226 9.20 -8.90 17.93
C THR A 226 10.62 -9.04 18.49
N PRO A 227 11.46 -9.90 17.90
CA PRO A 227 12.85 -10.04 18.31
C PRO A 227 13.61 -8.72 18.16
N ASP A 228 14.55 -8.45 19.05
CA ASP A 228 15.47 -7.32 18.92
C ASP A 228 16.40 -7.53 17.72
N GLY A 229 16.60 -6.49 16.92
CA GLY A 229 17.47 -6.57 15.76
C GLY A 229 17.65 -5.25 15.03
N ASP A 230 18.60 -5.24 14.10
CA ASP A 230 18.98 -4.05 13.33
C ASP A 230 18.05 -3.79 12.13
N PHE A 231 17.29 -4.80 11.70
CA PHE A 231 16.38 -4.73 10.56
C PHE A 231 15.19 -5.70 10.73
N HIS A 232 14.00 -5.25 10.34
CA HIS A 232 12.76 -6.02 10.42
C HIS A 232 12.05 -6.02 9.06
N GLY A 233 12.21 -7.07 8.29
CA GLY A 233 11.61 -7.21 6.98
C GLY A 233 10.47 -8.21 6.93
N ARG A 234 9.67 -8.15 5.86
CA ARG A 234 8.70 -9.21 5.55
C ARG A 234 9.39 -10.42 4.94
N VAL A 235 8.83 -11.58 5.19
CA VAL A 235 9.26 -12.83 4.56
C VAL A 235 8.04 -13.57 4.02
N ALA A 236 8.22 -14.29 2.92
CA ALA A 236 7.26 -15.27 2.42
C ALA A 236 7.98 -16.58 2.14
N LEU A 237 7.40 -17.67 2.56
CA LEU A 237 7.91 -19.01 2.39
C LEU A 237 6.87 -19.87 1.68
N ARG A 238 7.23 -20.44 0.53
CA ARG A 238 6.43 -21.46 -0.15
C ARG A 238 6.97 -22.84 0.16
N ARG A 239 6.09 -23.72 0.61
CA ARG A 239 6.42 -25.13 0.86
C ARG A 239 6.20 -25.98 -0.39
N ALA A 240 6.76 -27.19 -0.41
CA ALA A 240 6.56 -28.15 -1.49
C ALA A 240 5.10 -28.63 -1.61
N SER A 241 4.33 -28.57 -0.52
CA SER A 241 2.86 -28.77 -0.53
C SER A 241 2.12 -27.75 -1.39
N GLY A 242 2.74 -26.60 -1.67
CA GLY A 242 2.13 -25.44 -2.30
C GLY A 242 1.71 -24.35 -1.31
N ASP A 243 1.68 -24.65 -0.02
CA ASP A 243 1.30 -23.70 1.02
C ASP A 243 2.25 -22.51 1.04
N LEU A 244 1.68 -21.32 1.10
CA LEU A 244 2.40 -20.06 1.25
C LEU A 244 2.22 -19.54 2.67
N HIS A 245 3.33 -19.40 3.37
CA HIS A 245 3.39 -18.75 4.68
C HIS A 245 3.97 -17.35 4.51
N GLU A 246 3.33 -16.38 5.11
CA GLU A 246 3.87 -15.03 5.24
C GLU A 246 4.36 -14.80 6.66
N GLY A 247 5.24 -13.81 6.84
CA GLY A 247 5.75 -13.50 8.16
C GLY A 247 6.73 -12.35 8.13
N PHE A 248 7.57 -12.35 9.15
CA PHE A 248 8.61 -11.34 9.33
C PHE A 248 9.95 -12.03 9.57
N TYR A 249 11.01 -11.34 9.19
CA TYR A 249 12.34 -11.71 9.61
C TYR A 249 13.02 -10.54 10.30
N THR A 250 13.81 -10.86 11.27
CA THR A 250 14.62 -9.90 12.04
C THR A 250 16.08 -10.25 11.85
N LEU A 251 16.89 -9.25 11.48
CA LEU A 251 18.35 -9.41 11.40
C LEU A 251 19.00 -8.82 12.64
N ASN A 252 20.00 -9.51 13.13
CA ASN A 252 20.91 -9.05 14.17
C ASN A 252 22.32 -9.57 13.85
N GLY A 253 23.09 -8.77 13.12
CA GLY A 253 24.38 -9.16 12.58
C GLY A 253 24.27 -10.36 11.62
N ASP A 254 24.91 -11.48 11.97
CA ASP A 254 24.89 -12.75 11.22
C ASP A 254 23.70 -13.66 11.57
N ARG A 255 22.82 -13.23 12.49
CA ARG A 255 21.62 -13.99 12.87
C ARG A 255 20.39 -13.48 12.18
N VAL A 256 19.55 -14.42 11.74
CA VAL A 256 18.22 -14.13 11.22
C VAL A 256 17.19 -14.95 11.99
N THR A 257 16.19 -14.25 12.52
CA THR A 257 15.00 -14.88 13.13
C THR A 257 13.84 -14.74 12.17
N ILE A 258 13.24 -15.84 11.76
CA ILE A 258 12.10 -15.90 10.83
C ILE A 258 10.87 -16.30 11.65
N GLN A 259 9.84 -15.47 11.61
CA GLN A 259 8.56 -15.70 12.28
C GLN A 259 7.47 -15.83 11.20
N LEU A 260 6.88 -17.03 11.13
CA LEU A 260 5.86 -17.36 10.13
C LEU A 260 4.47 -17.43 10.77
N THR A 261 3.48 -16.92 10.08
CA THR A 261 2.06 -17.09 10.43
C THR A 261 1.50 -18.36 9.79
N ALA A 262 0.24 -18.68 10.10
CA ALA A 262 -0.50 -19.74 9.42
C ALA A 262 -0.43 -19.59 7.89
N PRO A 263 -0.56 -20.70 7.15
CA PRO A 263 -0.65 -20.63 5.70
C PRO A 263 -1.76 -19.68 5.26
N MET A 264 -1.53 -19.00 4.15
CA MET A 264 -2.58 -18.22 3.51
C MET A 264 -3.74 -19.14 3.14
N THR A 265 -4.93 -18.85 3.69
CA THR A 265 -6.16 -19.56 3.34
C THR A 265 -6.85 -18.87 2.18
N ASP A 266 -7.72 -19.61 1.45
CA ASP A 266 -8.51 -19.10 0.31
C ASP A 266 -9.43 -17.91 0.62
N ASP A 267 -9.58 -17.55 1.89
CA ASP A 267 -10.42 -16.44 2.35
C ASP A 267 -9.90 -15.05 1.93
N GLY A 268 -8.79 -15.01 1.25
CA GLY A 268 -8.36 -13.90 0.38
C GLY A 268 -8.16 -12.55 1.07
N VAL A 269 -7.97 -12.50 2.36
CA VAL A 269 -7.79 -11.24 3.08
C VAL A 269 -6.31 -11.00 3.28
N ASN A 270 -5.64 -10.43 2.26
CA ASN A 270 -4.28 -10.04 2.62
C ASN A 270 -3.65 -8.94 1.85
N ALA A 271 -3.33 -7.92 2.62
CA ALA A 271 -2.28 -6.98 2.32
C ALA A 271 -1.09 -7.11 3.29
N ALA A 272 -1.13 -8.08 4.23
CA ALA A 272 -0.05 -8.25 5.22
C ALA A 272 -0.24 -9.56 5.99
N PRO A 273 0.83 -10.16 6.50
CA PRO A 273 0.72 -11.29 7.42
C PRO A 273 -0.10 -10.87 8.63
N ARG A 274 -1.15 -11.62 8.89
CA ARG A 274 -2.08 -11.39 10.01
C ARG A 274 -2.29 -12.70 10.73
N GLY A 275 -2.30 -12.62 12.04
CA GLY A 275 -2.56 -13.77 12.89
C GLY A 275 -1.40 -14.05 13.85
N PRO A 276 -1.56 -15.06 14.70
CA PRO A 276 -0.52 -15.46 15.61
C PRO A 276 0.67 -16.06 14.82
N ILE A 277 1.85 -15.90 15.38
CA ILE A 277 3.04 -16.58 14.89
C ILE A 277 2.91 -18.06 15.26
N GLU A 278 2.98 -18.92 14.25
CA GLU A 278 2.90 -20.37 14.44
C GLU A 278 4.29 -21.02 14.51
N GLU A 279 5.26 -20.43 13.83
CA GLU A 279 6.61 -20.98 13.73
C GLU A 279 7.64 -19.85 13.87
N THR A 280 8.63 -20.07 14.73
CA THR A 280 9.79 -19.18 14.87
C THR A 280 11.03 -20.02 14.62
N LEU A 281 11.87 -19.56 13.69
CA LEU A 281 13.06 -20.25 13.23
C LEU A 281 14.26 -19.31 13.36
N GLU A 282 15.35 -19.82 13.93
CA GLU A 282 16.58 -19.04 14.12
C GLU A 282 17.72 -19.67 13.33
N PHE A 283 18.37 -18.84 12.52
CA PHE A 283 19.51 -19.23 11.70
C PHE A 283 20.65 -18.24 11.84
N THR A 284 21.86 -18.73 11.61
CA THR A 284 22.98 -17.92 11.16
C THR A 284 23.02 -17.95 9.64
N TRP A 285 23.30 -16.81 9.02
CA TRP A 285 23.36 -16.73 7.56
C TRP A 285 24.74 -16.37 7.07
N SER A 286 25.11 -16.92 5.92
CA SER A 286 26.30 -16.53 5.18
C SER A 286 25.99 -16.44 3.69
N LYS A 287 26.72 -15.60 2.96
CA LYS A 287 26.53 -15.40 1.52
C LYS A 287 27.84 -15.61 0.80
N ASP A 288 27.85 -16.48 -0.18
CA ASP A 288 28.98 -16.72 -1.10
C ASP A 288 28.53 -16.42 -2.54
N GLY A 289 28.97 -15.28 -3.05
CA GLY A 289 28.47 -14.76 -4.33
C GLY A 289 26.96 -14.48 -4.29
N ASP A 290 26.21 -15.20 -5.10
CA ASP A 290 24.74 -15.11 -5.15
C ASP A 290 24.03 -16.18 -4.29
N ALA A 291 24.78 -17.18 -3.80
CA ALA A 291 24.22 -18.22 -2.94
C ALA A 291 24.14 -17.75 -1.49
N LEU A 292 23.05 -18.10 -0.83
CA LEU A 292 22.78 -17.80 0.58
C LEU A 292 22.67 -19.13 1.33
N GLU A 293 23.42 -19.27 2.40
CA GLU A 293 23.35 -20.42 3.30
C GLU A 293 22.69 -19.99 4.63
N LEU A 294 21.70 -20.75 5.06
CA LEU A 294 21.07 -20.60 6.37
C LEU A 294 21.45 -21.82 7.20
N SER A 295 22.25 -21.62 8.23
CA SER A 295 22.64 -22.66 9.18
C SER A 295 21.87 -22.48 10.49
N PRO A 296 21.27 -23.55 11.07
CA PRO A 296 20.47 -23.43 12.28
C PRO A 296 21.32 -22.92 13.46
N ALA A 297 20.76 -22.01 14.21
CA ALA A 297 21.33 -21.56 15.49
C ALA A 297 20.98 -22.60 16.55
N GLU A 298 21.92 -23.52 16.84
CA GLU A 298 21.81 -24.60 17.82
C GLU A 298 20.60 -25.58 17.73
N GLY A 299 20.86 -26.72 17.19
CA GLY A 299 20.36 -28.04 17.74
C GLY A 299 19.16 -28.68 17.06
N THR A 300 18.43 -28.14 16.08
CA THR A 300 17.20 -28.80 15.61
C THR A 300 16.80 -28.64 14.16
N ALA A 301 17.41 -27.80 13.39
CA ALA A 301 17.04 -27.62 11.98
C ALA A 301 18.24 -27.90 11.07
N ASP A 302 17.97 -28.25 9.84
CA ASP A 302 18.97 -28.52 8.84
C ASP A 302 19.45 -27.23 8.18
N ALA A 303 20.69 -27.19 7.73
CA ALA A 303 21.18 -26.11 6.92
C ALA A 303 20.44 -26.07 5.57
N PHE A 304 20.10 -24.89 5.12
CA PHE A 304 19.46 -24.66 3.82
C PHE A 304 20.42 -23.93 2.89
N GLU A 305 20.61 -24.48 1.71
CA GLU A 305 21.29 -23.81 0.61
C GLU A 305 20.25 -23.12 -0.27
N LEU A 306 20.36 -21.82 -0.39
CA LEU A 306 19.45 -20.97 -1.13
C LEU A 306 20.15 -20.40 -2.36
N THR A 307 19.58 -20.60 -3.53
CA THR A 307 20.07 -20.02 -4.78
C THR A 307 19.08 -19.00 -5.30
N PRO A 308 19.53 -17.94 -6.01
CA PRO A 308 18.60 -16.96 -6.59
C PRO A 308 17.53 -17.69 -7.42
N SER A 309 16.28 -17.37 -7.14
CA SER A 309 15.16 -17.97 -7.88
C SER A 309 15.18 -17.53 -9.33
N LYS A 310 14.76 -18.41 -10.24
CA LYS A 310 14.48 -18.07 -11.64
C LYS A 310 13.18 -17.29 -11.81
N LEU A 311 12.47 -17.04 -10.72
CA LEU A 311 11.29 -16.19 -10.72
C LEU A 311 11.71 -14.80 -11.20
N GLY A 312 11.10 -14.31 -12.27
CA GLY A 312 11.48 -13.02 -12.82
C GLY A 312 11.11 -11.87 -11.89
N THR A 313 12.06 -11.02 -11.59
CA THR A 313 11.88 -9.78 -10.82
C THR A 313 11.40 -8.61 -11.68
N THR A 314 10.93 -8.89 -12.89
CA THR A 314 10.52 -7.89 -13.89
C THR A 314 9.53 -6.86 -13.37
N LEU A 315 8.66 -7.26 -12.43
CA LEU A 315 7.71 -6.35 -11.80
C LEU A 315 8.41 -5.27 -10.95
N LEU A 316 9.54 -5.60 -10.34
CA LEU A 316 10.27 -4.72 -9.43
C LEU A 316 11.33 -3.88 -10.15
N ASP A 317 12.00 -4.49 -11.14
CA ASP A 317 13.25 -3.96 -11.71
C ASP A 317 13.06 -3.30 -13.08
N ARG A 318 11.85 -3.37 -13.66
CA ARG A 318 11.61 -2.84 -15.00
C ARG A 318 11.67 -1.32 -15.02
N PRO A 319 12.65 -0.71 -15.72
CA PRO A 319 12.75 0.73 -15.86
C PRO A 319 11.61 1.27 -16.75
N PHE A 320 11.29 2.54 -16.58
CA PHE A 320 10.43 3.25 -17.54
C PHE A 320 11.10 3.33 -18.90
N THR A 321 10.36 3.02 -19.96
CA THR A 321 10.79 3.14 -21.36
C THR A 321 9.75 3.88 -22.17
N TRP A 322 10.17 4.84 -23.02
CA TRP A 322 9.29 5.54 -23.95
C TRP A 322 8.74 4.63 -25.06
N VAL A 323 9.52 3.65 -25.45
CA VAL A 323 9.12 2.64 -26.43
C VAL A 323 8.88 1.35 -25.68
N SER A 324 7.64 0.90 -25.66
CA SER A 324 7.32 -0.39 -25.05
C SER A 324 8.02 -1.51 -25.79
N PRO A 325 8.69 -2.44 -25.10
CA PRO A 325 9.14 -3.68 -25.71
C PRO A 325 7.93 -4.44 -26.26
N PRO A 326 8.12 -5.38 -27.19
CA PRO A 326 7.04 -6.26 -27.65
C PRO A 326 6.31 -6.85 -26.45
N PHE A 327 5.00 -7.04 -26.58
CA PHE A 327 4.17 -7.55 -25.50
C PHE A 327 4.84 -8.70 -24.76
N ASN A 328 5.18 -8.48 -23.49
CA ASN A 328 5.56 -9.54 -22.60
C ASN A 328 4.27 -10.20 -22.11
N ARG A 329 4.25 -11.50 -22.20
CA ARG A 329 3.13 -12.32 -21.69
C ARG A 329 3.09 -12.31 -20.18
#